data_dda2bed6f84d7061ab758a3844e60d27
#
_entry.id   dda2bed6f84d7061ab758a3844e60d27
#
_cell.length_a   1.000
_cell.length_b   1.000
_cell.length_c   1.000
_cell.angle_alpha   90.00
_cell.angle_beta   90.00
_cell.angle_gamma   90.00
#
_symmetry.space_group_name_H-M   'P 1'
#
loop_
_entity.id
_entity.type
_entity.pdbx_description
1 polymer ?
#
loop_
_entity_poly.entity_id
_entity_poly.type
_entity_poly.pdbx_seq_one_letter_code
_entity_poly.pdbx_strand_id
1 'polypeptide(L)'
;MNLTVYLSGEIHTDWRQKIMQGAKDHGLAIKFTSAVTEHEASDAAGDVLGKDDNGFWRDHKSSKVNAIRTKNMIQNCDIAIIRFGDKYKQWNAAFDAGYCAALGKPYITLHAEDIIHPLKEVDAAAMAWAQTPEQIVELLKYVTSDS
;
A
#
# COMPACT_ATOMS: atom_id res chain seq x y z
N MET A 1 20.65 6.04 -4.56
CA MET A 1 20.10 4.68 -4.35
C MET A 1 18.76 4.57 -5.07
N ASN A 2 18.57 3.54 -5.86
CA ASN A 2 17.32 3.29 -6.60
C ASN A 2 16.42 2.35 -5.79
N LEU A 3 15.21 2.79 -5.46
CA LEU A 3 14.26 2.01 -4.67
C LEU A 3 13.00 1.70 -5.46
N THR A 4 12.41 0.55 -5.16
CA THR A 4 11.03 0.22 -5.53
C THR A 4 10.16 0.34 -4.30
N VAL A 5 9.14 1.19 -4.36
CA VAL A 5 8.22 1.48 -3.25
C VAL A 5 6.81 1.04 -3.64
N TYR A 6 6.22 0.17 -2.82
CA TYR A 6 4.85 -0.31 -3.00
C TYR A 6 3.88 0.55 -2.19
N LEU A 7 2.83 1.04 -2.84
CA LEU A 7 1.81 1.88 -2.23
C LEU A 7 0.52 1.08 -2.04
N SER A 8 0.23 0.73 -0.80
CA SER A 8 -0.91 -0.09 -0.39
C SER A 8 -1.93 0.72 0.39
N GLY A 9 -3.17 0.32 0.34
CA GLY A 9 -4.21 0.80 1.24
C GLY A 9 -5.29 1.63 0.57
N GLU A 10 -5.79 2.62 1.27
CA GLU A 10 -6.93 3.43 0.90
C GLU A 10 -6.88 3.91 -0.57
N ILE A 11 -7.99 3.81 -1.29
CA ILE A 11 -8.05 4.08 -2.74
C ILE A 11 -8.94 5.27 -3.12
N HIS A 12 -9.46 6.02 -2.14
CA HIS A 12 -10.47 7.06 -2.38
C HIS A 12 -9.91 8.48 -2.41
N THR A 13 -8.66 8.70 -1.98
CA THR A 13 -8.01 10.01 -1.95
C THR A 13 -6.73 10.02 -2.78
N ASP A 14 -6.12 11.19 -2.90
CA ASP A 14 -4.98 11.44 -3.80
C ASP A 14 -3.60 11.25 -3.15
N TRP A 15 -3.53 10.57 -2.03
CA TRP A 15 -2.28 10.41 -1.27
C TRP A 15 -1.15 9.76 -2.10
N ARG A 16 -1.49 8.80 -2.98
CA ARG A 16 -0.50 8.18 -3.86
C ARG A 16 0.11 9.18 -4.83
N GLN A 17 -0.74 9.98 -5.46
CA GLN A 17 -0.33 11.00 -6.41
C GLN A 17 0.55 12.05 -5.73
N LYS A 18 0.23 12.46 -4.50
CA LYS A 18 1.03 13.39 -3.72
C LYS A 18 2.42 12.85 -3.42
N ILE A 19 2.54 11.59 -3.04
CA ILE A 19 3.85 10.96 -2.79
C ILE A 19 4.64 10.85 -4.08
N MET A 20 4.04 10.36 -5.16
CA MET A 20 4.72 10.22 -6.45
C MET A 20 5.17 11.57 -7.00
N GLN A 21 4.32 12.59 -6.93
CA GLN A 21 4.66 13.94 -7.39
C GLN A 21 5.77 14.55 -6.53
N GLY A 22 5.69 14.42 -5.21
CA GLY A 22 6.72 14.92 -4.31
C GLY A 22 8.08 14.26 -4.56
N ALA A 23 8.11 12.96 -4.80
CA ALA A 23 9.34 12.25 -5.17
C ALA A 23 9.91 12.76 -6.49
N LYS A 24 9.06 12.98 -7.48
CA LYS A 24 9.47 13.53 -8.78
C LYS A 24 10.02 14.95 -8.64
N ASP A 25 9.36 15.80 -7.87
CA ASP A 25 9.78 17.19 -7.65
C ASP A 25 11.15 17.28 -7.00
N HIS A 26 11.52 16.29 -6.20
CA HIS A 26 12.85 16.21 -5.56
C HIS A 26 13.85 15.36 -6.35
N GLY A 27 13.50 14.90 -7.54
CA GLY A 27 14.39 14.11 -8.39
C GLY A 27 14.79 12.76 -7.81
N LEU A 28 13.93 12.15 -6.99
CA LEU A 28 14.23 10.87 -6.36
C LEU A 28 14.13 9.73 -7.38
N ALA A 29 15.11 8.83 -7.38
CA ALA A 29 15.15 7.67 -8.25
C ALA A 29 14.32 6.52 -7.66
N ILE A 30 13.00 6.66 -7.66
CA ILE A 30 12.06 5.69 -7.08
C ILE A 30 11.12 5.17 -8.15
N LYS A 31 10.98 3.84 -8.21
CA LYS A 31 9.94 3.17 -8.97
C LYS A 31 8.78 2.88 -8.01
N PHE A 32 7.60 3.40 -8.33
CA PHE A 32 6.40 3.12 -7.53
C PHE A 32 5.59 1.99 -8.15
N THR A 33 5.11 1.08 -7.31
CA THR A 33 4.10 0.09 -7.65
C THR A 33 2.90 0.28 -6.72
N SER A 34 1.72 -0.15 -7.15
CA SER A 34 0.50 0.12 -6.39
C SER A 34 -0.52 -1.00 -6.59
N ALA A 35 -1.37 -1.20 -5.59
CA ALA A 35 -2.61 -1.95 -5.76
C ALA A 35 -3.47 -1.29 -6.84
N VAL A 36 -4.41 -2.06 -7.38
CA VAL A 36 -5.42 -1.52 -8.31
C VAL A 36 -6.32 -0.55 -7.56
N THR A 37 -6.38 0.69 -8.04
CA THR A 37 -7.15 1.76 -7.38
C THR A 37 -8.57 1.89 -7.93
N GLU A 38 -8.88 1.31 -9.10
CA GLU A 38 -10.22 1.24 -9.62
C GLU A 38 -10.96 0.08 -8.96
N HIS A 39 -11.95 0.40 -8.13
CA HIS A 39 -12.70 -0.58 -7.36
C HIS A 39 -13.38 -1.62 -8.27
N GLU A 40 -14.04 -1.16 -9.34
CA GLU A 40 -14.73 -2.04 -10.28
C GLU A 40 -13.76 -2.99 -11.01
N ALA A 41 -12.61 -2.49 -11.44
CA ALA A 41 -11.59 -3.32 -12.11
C ALA A 41 -11.02 -4.37 -11.14
N SER A 42 -10.84 -4.01 -9.88
CA SER A 42 -10.40 -4.95 -8.84
C SER A 42 -11.43 -6.04 -8.59
N ASP A 43 -12.69 -5.65 -8.48
CA ASP A 43 -13.80 -6.60 -8.23
C ASP A 43 -14.05 -7.53 -9.42
N ALA A 44 -13.76 -7.07 -10.64
CA ALA A 44 -13.92 -7.84 -11.87
C ALA A 44 -12.72 -8.70 -12.25
N ALA A 45 -11.63 -8.65 -11.50
CA ALA A 45 -10.36 -9.30 -11.87
C ALA A 45 -10.49 -10.82 -12.11
N GLY A 46 -11.41 -11.47 -11.42
CA GLY A 46 -11.68 -12.90 -11.58
C GLY A 46 -12.66 -13.25 -12.69
N ASP A 47 -13.32 -12.26 -13.32
CA ASP A 47 -14.39 -12.52 -14.30
C ASP A 47 -13.85 -13.19 -15.58
N VAL A 48 -12.56 -13.07 -15.87
CA VAL A 48 -11.89 -13.79 -16.96
C VAL A 48 -12.02 -15.30 -16.83
N LEU A 49 -12.23 -15.81 -15.61
CA LEU A 49 -12.42 -17.24 -15.32
C LEU A 49 -13.88 -17.68 -15.39
N GLY A 50 -14.77 -16.82 -15.86
CA GLY A 50 -16.21 -17.00 -15.90
C GLY A 50 -16.92 -16.14 -14.84
N LYS A 51 -18.07 -15.60 -15.22
CA LYS A 51 -18.88 -14.80 -14.31
C LYS A 51 -19.62 -15.67 -13.30
N ASP A 52 -19.71 -15.20 -12.06
CA ASP A 52 -20.56 -15.77 -11.02
C ASP A 52 -21.62 -14.74 -10.62
N ASP A 53 -22.87 -15.21 -10.49
CA ASP A 53 -23.97 -14.39 -9.96
C ASP A 53 -23.91 -14.28 -8.44
N ASN A 54 -23.14 -15.17 -7.78
CA ASN A 54 -22.93 -15.16 -6.33
C ASN A 54 -21.77 -14.26 -5.96
N GLY A 55 -22.03 -13.20 -5.18
CA GLY A 55 -21.03 -12.22 -4.78
C GLY A 55 -19.85 -12.82 -4.02
N PHE A 56 -20.09 -13.83 -3.18
CA PHE A 56 -19.00 -14.49 -2.44
C PHE A 56 -17.99 -15.15 -3.38
N TRP A 57 -18.44 -15.91 -4.37
CA TRP A 57 -17.54 -16.60 -5.31
C TRP A 57 -16.84 -15.64 -6.25
N ARG A 58 -17.55 -14.58 -6.67
CA ARG A 58 -16.94 -13.53 -7.49
C ARG A 58 -15.82 -12.84 -6.74
N ASP A 59 -16.05 -12.43 -5.52
CA ASP A 59 -15.04 -11.79 -4.67
C ASP A 59 -13.88 -12.75 -4.37
N HIS A 60 -14.18 -14.02 -4.12
CA HIS A 60 -13.17 -15.04 -3.85
C HIS A 60 -12.23 -15.23 -5.03
N LYS A 61 -12.75 -15.31 -6.26
CA LYS A 61 -11.92 -15.40 -7.47
C LYS A 61 -11.09 -14.14 -7.68
N SER A 62 -11.70 -12.98 -7.57
CA SER A 62 -11.04 -11.69 -7.75
C SER A 62 -9.95 -11.46 -6.71
N SER A 63 -10.21 -11.80 -5.45
CA SER A 63 -9.20 -11.65 -4.39
C SER A 63 -7.99 -12.56 -4.61
N LYS A 64 -8.19 -13.76 -5.11
CA LYS A 64 -7.08 -14.68 -5.42
C LYS A 64 -6.21 -14.18 -6.58
N VAL A 65 -6.82 -13.67 -7.63
CA VAL A 65 -6.10 -13.09 -8.77
C VAL A 65 -5.33 -11.83 -8.32
N ASN A 66 -5.99 -10.96 -7.57
CA ASN A 66 -5.34 -9.77 -7.01
C ASN A 66 -4.22 -10.13 -6.03
N ALA A 67 -4.37 -11.22 -5.28
CA ALA A 67 -3.33 -11.69 -4.35
C ALA A 67 -2.04 -12.07 -5.07
N ILE A 68 -2.11 -12.65 -6.25
CA ILE A 68 -0.91 -12.94 -7.07
C ILE A 68 -0.14 -11.64 -7.32
N ARG A 69 -0.85 -10.62 -7.77
CA ARG A 69 -0.30 -9.30 -8.06
C ARG A 69 0.29 -8.63 -6.80
N THR A 70 -0.49 -8.59 -5.73
CA THR A 70 -0.10 -7.94 -4.47
C THR A 70 1.11 -8.61 -3.82
N LYS A 71 1.09 -9.93 -3.73
CA LYS A 71 2.23 -10.68 -3.16
C LYS A 71 3.50 -10.46 -3.95
N ASN A 72 3.41 -10.48 -5.27
CA ASN A 72 4.57 -10.23 -6.13
C ASN A 72 5.13 -8.81 -5.92
N MET A 73 4.28 -7.80 -5.84
CA MET A 73 4.70 -6.42 -5.59
C MET A 73 5.34 -6.24 -4.22
N ILE A 74 4.78 -6.86 -3.19
CA ILE A 74 5.37 -6.81 -1.83
C ILE A 74 6.73 -7.50 -1.81
N GLN A 75 6.84 -8.68 -2.40
CA GLN A 75 8.11 -9.42 -2.43
C GLN A 75 9.21 -8.66 -3.16
N ASN A 76 8.88 -7.91 -4.19
CA ASN A 76 9.85 -7.22 -5.04
C ASN A 76 10.06 -5.75 -4.69
N CYS A 77 9.33 -5.18 -3.72
CA CYS A 77 9.60 -3.82 -3.28
C CYS A 77 10.72 -3.78 -2.23
N ASP A 78 11.31 -2.61 -2.06
CA ASP A 78 12.28 -2.33 -1.01
C ASP A 78 11.61 -1.79 0.25
N ILE A 79 10.55 -1.00 0.07
CA ILE A 79 9.74 -0.42 1.15
C ILE A 79 8.28 -0.44 0.71
N ALA A 80 7.38 -0.72 1.65
CA ALA A 80 5.94 -0.54 1.44
C ALA A 80 5.45 0.66 2.24
N ILE A 81 4.59 1.47 1.64
CA ILE A 81 3.86 2.55 2.30
C ILE A 81 2.40 2.11 2.37
N ILE A 82 1.85 2.05 3.58
CA ILE A 82 0.52 1.50 3.80
C ILE A 82 -0.38 2.56 4.43
N ARG A 83 -1.36 3.02 3.66
CA ARG A 83 -2.29 4.08 4.04
C ARG A 83 -3.57 3.50 4.63
N PHE A 84 -3.89 3.94 5.84
CA PHE A 84 -5.19 3.71 6.49
C PHE A 84 -5.97 5.02 6.49
N GLY A 85 -7.07 5.07 5.75
CA GLY A 85 -7.89 6.26 5.62
C GLY A 85 -8.95 6.36 6.73
N ASP A 86 -9.62 7.51 6.78
CA ASP A 86 -10.56 7.83 7.86
C ASP A 86 -11.99 7.34 7.56
N LYS A 87 -12.33 7.18 6.28
CA LYS A 87 -13.72 6.94 5.86
C LYS A 87 -14.12 5.46 5.90
N TYR A 88 -13.22 4.57 5.51
CA TYR A 88 -13.48 3.13 5.44
C TYR A 88 -12.38 2.37 6.17
N LYS A 89 -12.72 1.16 6.64
CA LYS A 89 -11.74 0.27 7.25
C LYS A 89 -10.99 -0.48 6.15
N GLN A 90 -9.67 -0.38 6.16
CA GLN A 90 -8.81 -1.03 5.17
C GLN A 90 -8.24 -2.34 5.75
N TRP A 91 -9.10 -3.35 5.86
CA TRP A 91 -8.68 -4.67 6.36
C TRP A 91 -7.57 -5.29 5.51
N ASN A 92 -7.65 -5.11 4.18
CA ASN A 92 -6.65 -5.64 3.27
C ASN A 92 -5.30 -4.92 3.41
N ALA A 93 -5.30 -3.65 3.78
CA ALA A 93 -4.07 -2.92 4.10
C ALA A 93 -3.39 -3.49 5.36
N ALA A 94 -4.17 -3.84 6.38
CA ALA A 94 -3.65 -4.51 7.57
C ALA A 94 -3.06 -5.88 7.24
N PHE A 95 -3.69 -6.62 6.34
CA PHE A 95 -3.16 -7.90 5.84
C PHE A 95 -1.81 -7.70 5.13
N ASP A 96 -1.70 -6.69 4.28
CA ASP A 96 -0.45 -6.35 3.59
C ASP A 96 0.66 -5.99 4.57
N ALA A 97 0.33 -5.23 5.62
CA ALA A 97 1.29 -4.89 6.68
C ALA A 97 1.81 -6.15 7.40
N GLY A 98 0.93 -7.07 7.76
CA GLY A 98 1.31 -8.34 8.37
C GLY A 98 2.17 -9.20 7.44
N TYR A 99 1.86 -9.20 6.16
CA TYR A 99 2.66 -9.92 5.16
C TYR A 99 4.07 -9.31 5.04
N CYS A 100 4.18 -7.99 4.99
CA CYS A 100 5.47 -7.30 5.03
C CYS A 100 6.28 -7.67 6.30
N ALA A 101 5.63 -7.62 7.46
CA ALA A 101 6.27 -7.97 8.72
C ALA A 101 6.81 -9.41 8.72
N ALA A 102 6.02 -10.36 8.23
CA ALA A 102 6.41 -11.77 8.15
C ALA A 102 7.59 -12.00 7.22
N LEU A 103 7.71 -11.22 6.15
CA LEU A 103 8.83 -11.29 5.20
C LEU A 103 10.06 -10.51 5.66
N GLY A 104 9.99 -9.77 6.76
CA GLY A 104 11.04 -8.82 7.14
C GLY A 104 11.15 -7.64 6.19
N LYS A 105 10.10 -7.32 5.45
CA LYS A 105 10.06 -6.20 4.52
C LYS A 105 9.74 -4.92 5.28
N PRO A 106 10.59 -3.87 5.17
CA PRO A 106 10.29 -2.60 5.84
C PRO A 106 8.99 -1.99 5.31
N TYR A 107 8.16 -1.49 6.21
CA TYR A 107 7.00 -0.71 5.81
C TYR A 107 6.79 0.49 6.72
N ILE A 108 6.15 1.51 6.18
CA ILE A 108 5.79 2.74 6.87
C ILE A 108 4.27 2.86 6.83
N THR A 109 3.65 3.11 7.99
CA THR A 109 2.22 3.38 8.04
C THR A 109 1.93 4.86 7.81
N LEU A 110 0.82 5.14 7.16
CA LEU A 110 0.34 6.49 6.88
C LEU A 110 -1.12 6.59 7.31
N HIS A 111 -1.38 7.25 8.43
CA HIS A 111 -2.73 7.41 8.97
C HIS A 111 -2.84 8.58 9.95
N ALA A 112 -4.07 9.01 10.22
CA ALA A 112 -4.34 10.06 11.19
C ALA A 112 -4.12 9.59 12.64
N GLU A 113 -3.98 10.54 13.54
CA GLU A 113 -3.71 10.29 14.95
C GLU A 113 -4.86 9.58 15.67
N ASP A 114 -6.11 9.82 15.24
CA ASP A 114 -7.30 9.29 15.89
C ASP A 114 -7.48 7.76 15.72
N ILE A 115 -6.70 7.10 14.87
CA ILE A 115 -6.75 5.65 14.69
C ILE A 115 -5.48 4.93 15.17
N ILE A 116 -4.69 5.56 16.01
CA ILE A 116 -3.51 4.93 16.62
C ILE A 116 -3.87 3.66 17.40
N HIS A 117 -4.92 3.72 18.22
CA HIS A 117 -5.26 2.59 19.08
C HIS A 117 -5.65 1.32 18.29
N PRO A 118 -6.55 1.38 17.30
CA PRO A 118 -6.87 0.19 16.51
C PRO A 118 -5.69 -0.34 15.67
N LEU A 119 -4.71 0.49 15.35
CA LEU A 119 -3.55 0.11 14.56
C LEU A 119 -2.29 -0.15 15.39
N LYS A 120 -2.40 -0.28 16.71
CA LYS A 120 -1.24 -0.38 17.60
C LYS A 120 -0.27 -1.51 17.24
N GLU A 121 -0.76 -2.66 16.83
CA GLU A 121 0.09 -3.79 16.45
C GLU A 121 0.68 -3.61 15.05
N VAL A 122 -0.09 -3.04 14.14
CA VAL A 122 0.38 -2.69 12.79
C VAL A 122 1.49 -1.66 12.86
N ASP A 123 1.32 -0.62 13.66
CA ASP A 123 2.33 0.42 13.86
C ASP A 123 3.56 -0.10 14.60
N ALA A 124 3.36 -1.02 15.55
CA ALA A 124 4.48 -1.58 16.33
C ALA A 124 5.50 -2.34 15.46
N ALA A 125 5.06 -2.98 14.39
CA ALA A 125 5.92 -3.68 13.45
C ALA A 125 6.43 -2.80 12.30
N ALA A 126 5.90 -1.59 12.15
CA ALA A 126 6.33 -0.64 11.13
C ALA A 126 7.67 0.00 11.48
N MET A 127 8.39 0.47 10.45
CA MET A 127 9.64 1.22 10.65
C MET A 127 9.38 2.67 11.04
N ALA A 128 8.26 3.23 10.62
CA ALA A 128 7.82 4.57 10.99
C ALA A 128 6.30 4.70 10.82
N TRP A 129 5.74 5.68 11.52
CA TRP A 129 4.36 6.13 11.35
C TRP A 129 4.37 7.57 10.88
N ALA A 130 3.74 7.83 9.73
CA ALA A 130 3.57 9.14 9.17
C ALA A 130 2.09 9.53 9.16
N GLN A 131 1.82 10.83 9.22
CA GLN A 131 0.46 11.37 9.20
C GLN A 131 0.09 11.99 7.86
N THR A 132 1.10 12.41 7.08
CA THR A 132 0.88 13.10 5.80
C THR A 132 1.75 12.52 4.69
N PRO A 133 1.29 12.61 3.42
CA PRO A 133 2.13 12.24 2.28
C PRO A 133 3.44 13.00 2.21
N GLU A 134 3.46 14.26 2.64
CA GLU A 134 4.65 15.10 2.67
C GLU A 134 5.72 14.54 3.60
N GLN A 135 5.33 14.01 4.76
CA GLN A 135 6.24 13.33 5.66
C GLN A 135 6.85 12.08 5.01
N ILE A 136 6.06 11.32 4.25
CA ILE A 136 6.56 10.17 3.49
C ILE A 136 7.65 10.62 2.49
N VAL A 137 7.41 11.70 1.75
CA VAL A 137 8.39 12.24 0.80
C VAL A 137 9.70 12.58 1.50
N GLU A 138 9.64 13.24 2.67
CA GLU A 138 10.84 13.57 3.44
C GLU A 138 11.59 12.32 3.92
N LEU A 139 10.87 11.29 4.35
CA LEU A 139 11.49 10.01 4.72
C LEU A 139 12.18 9.37 3.50
N LEU A 140 11.53 9.36 2.36
CA LEU A 140 12.08 8.80 1.13
C LEU A 140 13.33 9.57 0.65
N LYS A 141 13.33 10.89 0.79
CA LYS A 141 14.53 11.71 0.52
C LYS A 141 15.70 11.24 1.35
N TYR A 142 15.49 11.07 2.65
CA TYR A 142 16.54 10.61 3.56
C TYR A 142 17.04 9.22 3.20
N VAL A 143 16.13 8.29 2.97
CA VAL A 143 16.48 6.87 2.71
C VAL A 143 17.19 6.68 1.37
N THR A 144 16.93 7.57 0.39
CA THR A 144 17.56 7.48 -0.93
C THR A 144 18.83 8.31 -1.05
N SER A 145 19.19 9.08 -0.02
CA SER A 145 20.40 9.89 -0.07
C SER A 145 21.66 9.02 -0.01
N ASP A 146 22.67 9.41 -0.78
CA ASP A 146 23.95 8.70 -0.86
C ASP A 146 25.01 9.30 0.10
N SER A 147 24.60 10.22 0.93
CA SER A 147 25.50 10.92 1.87
C SER A 147 25.66 10.16 3.17
#